data_8b47796ab8157e28a9f79ebcadce0a1e
#
_entry.id   8b47796ab8157e28a9f79ebcadce0a1e
#
_cell.length_a   1.000
_cell.length_b   1.000
_cell.length_c   1.000
_cell.angle_alpha   90.00
_cell.angle_beta   90.00
_cell.angle_gamma   90.00
#
_symmetry.space_group_name_H-M   'P 1'
#
loop_
_entity.id
_entity.type
_entity.pdbx_description
1 polymer ?
#
loop_
_entity_poly.entity_id
_entity_poly.type
_entity_poly.pdbx_seq_one_letter_code
_entity_poly.pdbx_strand_id
1 'polypeptide(L)'
;IHAPDMRQKVSADYIFKLWLGHGVTSVREVFSSDGESRVIALKELSDRNAITAPRITSFPYFGMPELNKALPPINSPKDARARVRHLKSIGADGIKFMGAPEEILWAALDEAEKVGMDTTMHHAQLDVAHANVLDTSSHGLDCMEHWYGLPEALFTDKVIQNYPSDYIYSNEQDRFGQAGRLWKQAAGPGSARWDQVMETLLERDFCLSPTFTI
;
A
#
# COMPACT_ATOMS: atom_id res chain seq x y z
N ILE A 1 -7.15 3.15 5.33
CA ILE A 1 -8.30 4.07 5.19
C ILE A 1 -7.91 5.21 4.27
N HIS A 2 -8.83 5.69 3.48
CA HIS A 2 -8.64 6.89 2.64
C HIS A 2 -9.19 8.10 3.37
N ALA A 3 -8.45 9.21 3.35
CA ALA A 3 -8.92 10.47 3.89
C ALA A 3 -10.25 10.87 3.20
N PRO A 4 -11.13 11.57 3.92
CA PRO A 4 -12.37 12.04 3.34
C PRO A 4 -12.13 12.82 2.05
N ASP A 5 -12.66 12.31 0.93
CA ASP A 5 -12.56 12.98 -0.36
C ASP A 5 -13.50 14.19 -0.37
N MET A 6 -12.92 15.38 -0.44
CA MET A 6 -13.69 16.65 -0.47
C MET A 6 -14.60 16.78 -1.70
N ARG A 7 -14.36 16.00 -2.75
CA ARG A 7 -15.26 15.94 -3.92
C ARG A 7 -16.64 15.40 -3.56
N GLN A 8 -16.77 14.67 -2.45
CA GLN A 8 -18.04 14.10 -1.99
C GLN A 8 -18.92 15.05 -1.18
N LYS A 9 -18.59 16.35 -1.09
CA LYS A 9 -19.36 17.37 -0.35
C LYS A 9 -19.57 17.06 1.16
N VAL A 10 -18.82 16.12 1.71
CA VAL A 10 -18.88 15.74 3.12
C VAL A 10 -17.64 16.27 3.84
N SER A 11 -17.83 16.98 4.94
CA SER A 11 -16.70 17.54 5.68
C SER A 11 -15.88 16.46 6.36
N ALA A 12 -14.56 16.65 6.42
CA ALA A 12 -13.65 15.77 7.15
C ALA A 12 -14.06 15.63 8.64
N ASP A 13 -14.50 16.72 9.26
CA ASP A 13 -14.99 16.76 10.64
C ASP A 13 -16.17 15.80 10.86
N TYR A 14 -17.11 15.75 9.95
CA TYR A 14 -18.24 14.81 10.04
C TYR A 14 -17.78 13.35 9.98
N ILE A 15 -16.92 13.02 9.02
CA ILE A 15 -16.41 11.66 8.85
C ILE A 15 -15.54 11.23 10.04
N PHE A 16 -14.68 12.12 10.55
CA PHE A 16 -13.87 11.85 11.72
C PHE A 16 -14.71 11.57 12.97
N LYS A 17 -15.80 12.32 13.16
CA LYS A 17 -16.75 12.08 14.26
C LYS A 17 -17.48 10.74 14.10
N LEU A 18 -17.86 10.35 12.87
CA LEU A 18 -18.42 9.02 12.62
C LEU A 18 -17.41 7.92 12.98
N TRP A 19 -16.18 8.02 12.56
CA TRP A 19 -15.15 7.04 12.89
C TRP A 19 -14.93 6.92 14.40
N LEU A 20 -14.78 8.05 15.08
CA LEU A 20 -14.66 8.07 16.55
C LEU A 20 -15.89 7.46 17.23
N GLY A 21 -17.09 7.76 16.75
CA GLY A 21 -18.35 7.18 17.24
C GLY A 21 -18.45 5.66 17.08
N HIS A 22 -17.71 5.09 16.12
CA HIS A 22 -17.55 3.64 15.92
C HIS A 22 -16.31 3.06 16.61
N GLY A 23 -15.63 3.84 17.45
CA GLY A 23 -14.45 3.38 18.19
C GLY A 23 -13.14 3.42 17.41
N VAL A 24 -13.10 4.00 16.20
CA VAL A 24 -11.88 4.17 15.43
C VAL A 24 -11.11 5.38 15.94
N THR A 25 -10.11 5.14 16.77
CA THR A 25 -9.31 6.20 17.43
C THR A 25 -7.99 6.51 16.73
N SER A 26 -7.56 5.65 15.80
CA SER A 26 -6.35 5.84 15.00
C SER A 26 -6.58 5.36 13.58
N VAL A 27 -6.03 6.06 12.60
CA VAL A 27 -6.13 5.70 11.18
C VAL A 27 -4.77 5.85 10.52
N ARG A 28 -4.42 4.89 9.66
CA ARG A 28 -3.35 5.03 8.68
C ARG A 28 -3.98 5.46 7.36
N GLU A 29 -3.67 6.68 6.96
CA GLU A 29 -4.15 7.21 5.70
C GLU A 29 -3.14 6.88 4.60
N VAL A 30 -3.58 6.10 3.64
CA VAL A 30 -2.73 5.54 2.57
C VAL A 30 -3.01 6.12 1.19
N PHE A 31 -3.96 7.06 1.09
CA PHE A 31 -4.29 7.74 -0.16
C PHE A 31 -5.04 9.04 0.08
N SER A 32 -4.59 10.11 -0.55
CA SER A 32 -5.35 11.36 -0.61
C SER A 32 -5.48 11.86 -2.04
N SER A 33 -6.71 11.91 -2.54
CA SER A 33 -7.04 12.55 -3.82
C SER A 33 -6.82 14.07 -3.82
N ASP A 34 -6.79 14.67 -2.63
CA ASP A 34 -6.63 16.12 -2.43
C ASP A 34 -5.16 16.53 -2.24
N GLY A 35 -4.26 15.56 -2.38
CA GLY A 35 -2.82 15.76 -2.24
C GLY A 35 -2.28 15.54 -0.82
N GLU A 36 -1.00 15.26 -0.78
CA GLU A 36 -0.27 14.91 0.45
C GLU A 36 -0.27 16.02 1.50
N SER A 37 -0.15 17.28 1.07
CA SER A 37 -0.10 18.45 1.98
C SER A 37 -1.36 18.57 2.85
N ARG A 38 -2.52 18.17 2.31
CA ARG A 38 -3.77 18.20 3.05
C ARG A 38 -3.80 17.18 4.17
N VAL A 39 -3.36 15.95 3.91
CA VAL A 39 -3.32 14.90 4.93
C VAL A 39 -2.35 15.27 6.03
N ILE A 40 -1.18 15.81 5.69
CA ILE A 40 -0.21 16.31 6.65
C ILE A 40 -0.83 17.42 7.53
N ALA A 41 -1.54 18.37 6.95
CA ALA A 41 -2.22 19.42 7.70
C ALA A 41 -3.29 18.86 8.66
N LEU A 42 -4.10 17.88 8.21
CA LEU A 42 -5.09 17.21 9.07
C LEU A 42 -4.44 16.42 10.20
N LYS A 43 -3.32 15.74 9.92
CA LYS A 43 -2.50 15.07 10.94
C LYS A 43 -2.04 16.05 12.01
N GLU A 44 -1.42 17.15 11.62
CA GLU A 44 -0.94 18.19 12.54
C GLU A 44 -2.06 18.78 13.41
N LEU A 45 -3.24 19.02 12.83
CA LEU A 45 -4.41 19.49 13.57
C LEU A 45 -4.92 18.45 14.56
N SER A 46 -4.94 17.16 14.17
CA SER A 46 -5.30 16.06 15.05
C SER A 46 -4.31 15.89 16.20
N ASP A 47 -3.00 15.93 15.92
CA ASP A 47 -1.95 15.74 16.92
C ASP A 47 -1.99 16.84 18.00
N ARG A 48 -2.35 18.06 17.63
CA ARG A 48 -2.53 19.19 18.56
C ARG A 48 -3.92 19.23 19.20
N ASN A 49 -4.81 18.27 18.91
CA ASN A 49 -6.22 18.30 19.32
C ASN A 49 -6.97 19.58 18.89
N ALA A 50 -6.57 20.20 17.78
CA ALA A 50 -7.22 21.36 17.21
C ALA A 50 -8.51 21.02 16.44
N ILE A 51 -8.69 19.74 16.10
CA ILE A 51 -9.90 19.18 15.52
C ILE A 51 -10.30 17.90 16.25
N THR A 52 -11.59 17.54 16.16
CA THR A 52 -12.09 16.25 16.65
C THR A 52 -11.88 15.19 15.59
N ALA A 53 -10.79 14.45 15.69
CA ALA A 53 -10.39 13.45 14.72
C ALA A 53 -9.67 12.26 15.37
N PRO A 54 -9.65 11.07 14.73
CA PRO A 54 -8.70 10.02 15.08
C PRO A 54 -7.26 10.52 14.94
N ARG A 55 -6.31 9.86 15.60
CA ARG A 55 -4.88 10.05 15.29
C ARG A 55 -4.61 9.61 13.86
N ILE A 56 -3.92 10.43 13.08
CA ILE A 56 -3.68 10.19 11.66
C ILE A 56 -2.20 9.89 11.44
N THR A 57 -1.91 8.70 10.91
CA THR A 57 -0.58 8.35 10.39
C THR A 57 -0.63 8.48 8.87
N SER A 58 0.23 9.31 8.30
CA SER A 58 0.18 9.70 6.89
C SER A 58 1.17 8.90 6.05
N PHE A 59 0.64 8.17 5.06
CA PHE A 59 1.40 7.38 4.07
C PHE A 59 1.05 7.83 2.65
N PRO A 60 1.57 8.97 2.19
CA PRO A 60 1.31 9.45 0.84
C PRO A 60 1.78 8.46 -0.22
N TYR A 61 1.19 8.53 -1.41
CA TYR A 61 1.66 7.75 -2.55
C TYR A 61 3.10 8.10 -2.94
N PHE A 62 3.86 7.05 -3.21
CA PHE A 62 5.20 7.16 -3.76
C PHE A 62 5.21 7.89 -5.10
N GLY A 63 4.43 7.42 -6.05
CA GLY A 63 4.28 8.02 -7.36
C GLY A 63 3.15 7.34 -8.11
N MET A 64 2.23 8.12 -8.61
CA MET A 64 1.22 7.75 -9.61
C MET A 64 0.83 9.04 -10.33
N PRO A 65 1.57 9.41 -11.39
CA PRO A 65 1.29 10.63 -12.17
C PRO A 65 -0.14 10.67 -12.71
N GLU A 66 -0.74 9.51 -12.95
CA GLU A 66 -2.12 9.38 -13.43
C GLU A 66 -3.14 9.88 -12.38
N LEU A 67 -2.83 9.70 -11.09
CA LEU A 67 -3.67 10.13 -9.99
C LEU A 67 -3.32 11.51 -9.46
N ASN A 68 -2.06 11.92 -9.61
CA ASN A 68 -1.61 13.25 -9.20
C ASN A 68 -0.63 13.85 -10.21
N LYS A 69 -1.19 14.54 -11.20
CA LYS A 69 -0.43 15.19 -12.28
C LYS A 69 0.52 16.30 -11.81
N ALA A 70 0.43 16.72 -10.56
CA ALA A 70 1.34 17.71 -9.98
C ALA A 70 2.66 17.09 -9.51
N LEU A 71 2.74 15.76 -9.39
CA LEU A 71 3.97 15.08 -9.01
C LEU A 71 4.91 14.96 -10.22
N PRO A 72 6.21 15.25 -10.05
CA PRO A 72 7.19 14.97 -11.09
C PRO A 72 7.25 13.48 -11.37
N PRO A 73 7.49 13.07 -12.62
CA PRO A 73 7.66 11.67 -12.96
C PRO A 73 8.89 11.09 -12.24
N ILE A 74 8.77 9.84 -11.80
CA ILE A 74 9.86 9.10 -11.17
C ILE A 74 10.37 8.09 -12.19
N ASN A 75 11.46 8.44 -12.87
CA ASN A 75 11.99 7.68 -14.01
C ASN A 75 13.35 7.04 -13.73
N SER A 76 13.90 7.23 -12.54
CA SER A 76 15.21 6.71 -12.17
C SER A 76 15.33 6.42 -10.68
N PRO A 77 16.28 5.56 -10.26
CA PRO A 77 16.63 5.38 -8.85
C PRO A 77 16.95 6.68 -8.11
N LYS A 78 17.53 7.67 -8.80
CA LYS A 78 17.83 8.99 -8.24
C LYS A 78 16.55 9.76 -7.92
N ASP A 79 15.57 9.75 -8.83
CA ASP A 79 14.27 10.40 -8.61
C ASP A 79 13.50 9.72 -7.48
N ALA A 80 13.57 8.39 -7.43
CA ALA A 80 12.97 7.59 -6.36
C ALA A 80 13.48 8.01 -4.97
N ARG A 81 14.80 8.09 -4.81
CA ARG A 81 15.41 8.54 -3.55
C ARG A 81 15.05 10.00 -3.22
N ALA A 82 15.01 10.86 -4.23
CA ALA A 82 14.61 12.26 -4.03
C ALA A 82 13.16 12.38 -3.57
N ARG A 83 12.26 11.55 -4.13
CA ARG A 83 10.86 11.48 -3.72
C ARG A 83 10.69 11.04 -2.27
N VAL A 84 11.39 10.00 -1.85
CA VAL A 84 11.39 9.53 -0.46
C VAL A 84 11.82 10.64 0.50
N ARG A 85 12.95 11.30 0.22
CA ARG A 85 13.42 12.43 1.04
C ARG A 85 12.44 13.58 1.09
N HIS A 86 11.78 13.88 -0.04
CA HIS A 86 10.73 14.90 -0.06
C HIS A 86 9.58 14.54 0.87
N LEU A 87 9.04 13.32 0.79
CA LEU A 87 7.96 12.86 1.67
C LEU A 87 8.34 12.97 3.15
N LYS A 88 9.56 12.56 3.50
CA LYS A 88 10.09 12.75 4.87
C LYS A 88 10.13 14.22 5.27
N SER A 89 10.57 15.10 4.38
CA SER A 89 10.74 16.53 4.65
C SER A 89 9.43 17.27 4.90
N ILE A 90 8.33 16.80 4.34
CA ILE A 90 6.99 17.37 4.55
C ILE A 90 6.25 16.76 5.75
N GLY A 91 6.85 15.82 6.48
CA GLY A 91 6.28 15.22 7.69
C GLY A 91 5.42 13.98 7.48
N ALA A 92 5.56 13.29 6.35
CA ALA A 92 4.96 11.97 6.17
C ALA A 92 5.58 10.95 7.14
N ASP A 93 4.77 10.05 7.67
CA ASP A 93 5.20 8.98 8.58
C ASP A 93 5.73 7.78 7.79
N GLY A 94 5.14 7.51 6.63
CA GLY A 94 5.54 6.41 5.77
C GLY A 94 5.20 6.66 4.30
N ILE A 95 5.30 5.62 3.49
CA ILE A 95 5.09 5.67 2.04
C ILE A 95 4.16 4.54 1.59
N LYS A 96 3.18 4.88 0.75
CA LYS A 96 2.34 3.91 0.05
C LYS A 96 2.82 3.68 -1.37
N PHE A 97 3.22 2.45 -1.67
CA PHE A 97 3.54 2.00 -3.03
C PHE A 97 2.34 1.36 -3.72
N MET A 98 2.27 1.48 -5.05
CA MET A 98 1.27 0.82 -5.91
C MET A 98 1.91 0.00 -7.04
N GLY A 99 3.20 -0.26 -6.94
CA GLY A 99 4.04 -0.82 -7.97
C GLY A 99 4.99 0.24 -8.54
N ALA A 100 6.10 -0.22 -9.06
CA ALA A 100 7.09 0.55 -9.80
C ALA A 100 8.05 -0.44 -10.49
N PRO A 101 8.79 -0.03 -11.53
CA PRO A 101 9.91 -0.83 -12.02
C PRO A 101 10.86 -1.20 -10.87
N GLU A 102 11.37 -2.44 -10.89
CA GLU A 102 12.15 -3.01 -9.77
C GLU A 102 13.27 -2.08 -9.28
N GLU A 103 14.09 -1.56 -10.20
CA GLU A 103 15.22 -0.68 -9.84
C GLU A 103 14.79 0.60 -9.12
N ILE A 104 13.60 1.12 -9.46
CA ILE A 104 13.00 2.30 -8.81
C ILE A 104 12.47 1.92 -7.44
N LEU A 105 11.76 0.78 -7.35
CA LEU A 105 11.18 0.30 -6.10
C LEU A 105 12.27 -0.02 -5.07
N TRP A 106 13.31 -0.76 -5.47
CA TRP A 106 14.42 -1.11 -4.57
C TRP A 106 15.18 0.13 -4.08
N ALA A 107 15.37 1.12 -4.96
CA ALA A 107 16.00 2.38 -4.57
C ALA A 107 15.13 3.18 -3.59
N ALA A 108 13.81 3.14 -3.73
CA ALA A 108 12.90 3.82 -2.84
C ALA A 108 12.85 3.14 -1.46
N LEU A 109 12.77 1.81 -1.41
CA LEU A 109 12.76 1.04 -0.15
C LEU A 109 14.07 1.23 0.63
N ASP A 110 15.22 1.09 -0.03
CA ASP A 110 16.54 1.36 0.56
C ASP A 110 16.65 2.79 1.11
N GLU A 111 16.11 3.78 0.43
CA GLU A 111 16.12 5.16 0.93
C GLU A 111 15.13 5.36 2.08
N ALA A 112 13.96 4.70 2.05
CA ALA A 112 12.98 4.77 3.13
C ALA A 112 13.57 4.24 4.45
N GLU A 113 14.26 3.10 4.39
CA GLU A 113 14.99 2.54 5.52
C GLU A 113 16.03 3.52 6.07
N LYS A 114 16.85 4.12 5.19
CA LYS A 114 17.90 5.10 5.59
C LYS A 114 17.37 6.33 6.29
N VAL A 115 16.18 6.80 5.89
CA VAL A 115 15.58 8.00 6.50
C VAL A 115 14.58 7.68 7.60
N GLY A 116 14.39 6.40 7.93
CA GLY A 116 13.47 5.92 8.97
C GLY A 116 12.01 6.24 8.64
N MET A 117 11.54 5.80 7.48
CA MET A 117 10.14 5.88 7.06
C MET A 117 9.57 4.48 6.86
N ASP A 118 8.41 4.22 7.45
CA ASP A 118 7.66 2.98 7.23
C ASP A 118 7.16 2.89 5.79
N THR A 119 6.96 1.67 5.32
CA THR A 119 6.54 1.40 3.95
C THR A 119 5.37 0.44 3.89
N THR A 120 4.46 0.67 2.96
CA THR A 120 3.38 -0.27 2.65
C THR A 120 3.10 -0.31 1.16
N MET A 121 2.66 -1.45 0.65
CA MET A 121 2.45 -1.64 -0.78
C MET A 121 1.15 -2.35 -1.12
N HIS A 122 0.41 -1.81 -2.09
CA HIS A 122 -0.53 -2.60 -2.88
C HIS A 122 0.26 -3.25 -4.02
N HIS A 123 0.50 -4.55 -3.93
CA HIS A 123 1.13 -5.28 -5.03
C HIS A 123 0.17 -5.30 -6.22
N ALA A 124 0.60 -4.73 -7.34
CA ALA A 124 -0.25 -4.68 -8.51
C ALA A 124 -0.33 -6.06 -9.16
N GLN A 125 -1.54 -6.47 -9.52
CA GLN A 125 -1.84 -7.78 -10.07
C GLN A 125 -1.00 -8.12 -11.33
N LEU A 126 -0.56 -7.10 -12.07
CA LEU A 126 0.29 -7.27 -13.26
C LEU A 126 1.79 -7.37 -12.93
N ASP A 127 2.20 -6.90 -11.75
CA ASP A 127 3.61 -6.78 -11.38
C ASP A 127 4.09 -7.91 -10.45
N VAL A 128 3.17 -8.70 -9.88
CA VAL A 128 3.49 -9.76 -8.90
C VAL A 128 4.37 -10.88 -9.45
N ALA A 129 4.49 -11.00 -10.78
CA ALA A 129 5.41 -11.93 -11.42
C ALA A 129 6.88 -11.50 -11.28
N HIS A 130 7.11 -10.20 -11.12
CA HIS A 130 8.44 -9.60 -10.96
C HIS A 130 8.77 -9.34 -9.49
N ALA A 131 7.78 -8.90 -8.71
CA ALA A 131 7.96 -8.54 -7.32
C ALA A 131 6.76 -8.97 -6.47
N ASN A 132 6.80 -10.17 -5.92
CA ASN A 132 5.83 -10.65 -4.94
C ASN A 132 6.25 -10.28 -3.50
N VAL A 133 5.50 -10.72 -2.50
CA VAL A 133 5.75 -10.35 -1.10
C VAL A 133 7.11 -10.81 -0.57
N LEU A 134 7.67 -11.93 -1.07
CA LEU A 134 9.00 -12.39 -0.66
C LEU A 134 10.09 -11.48 -1.21
N ASP A 135 9.93 -11.02 -2.45
CA ASP A 135 10.87 -10.11 -3.09
C ASP A 135 10.87 -8.75 -2.39
N THR A 136 9.68 -8.15 -2.24
CA THR A 136 9.54 -6.82 -1.64
C THR A 136 9.95 -6.79 -0.17
N SER A 137 9.56 -7.80 0.63
CA SER A 137 9.99 -7.88 2.03
C SER A 137 11.49 -8.13 2.19
N SER A 138 12.14 -8.79 1.20
CA SER A 138 13.61 -8.94 1.21
C SER A 138 14.36 -7.63 0.96
N HIS A 139 13.68 -6.65 0.37
CA HIS A 139 14.21 -5.32 0.11
C HIS A 139 13.71 -4.25 1.09
N GLY A 140 13.17 -4.67 2.24
CA GLY A 140 12.79 -3.75 3.32
C GLY A 140 11.38 -3.17 3.21
N LEU A 141 10.46 -3.79 2.48
CA LEU A 141 9.05 -3.44 2.59
C LEU A 141 8.50 -3.95 3.93
N ASP A 142 7.91 -3.07 4.74
CA ASP A 142 7.42 -3.40 6.07
C ASP A 142 6.03 -4.04 6.07
N CYS A 143 5.15 -3.59 5.17
CA CYS A 143 3.74 -3.98 5.20
C CYS A 143 3.14 -4.12 3.80
N MET A 144 2.18 -5.03 3.64
CA MET A 144 1.36 -5.08 2.44
C MET A 144 -0.09 -4.74 2.74
N GLU A 145 -0.73 -4.10 1.76
CA GLU A 145 -2.16 -3.88 1.73
C GLU A 145 -2.83 -4.99 0.93
N HIS A 146 -4.04 -5.36 1.34
CA HIS A 146 -4.83 -6.38 0.66
C HIS A 146 -4.15 -7.76 0.71
N TRP A 147 -3.98 -8.43 -0.43
CA TRP A 147 -3.41 -9.79 -0.50
C TRP A 147 -2.62 -10.12 -1.76
N TYR A 148 -2.66 -9.31 -2.83
CA TYR A 148 -1.82 -9.58 -4.01
C TYR A 148 -0.35 -9.63 -3.62
N GLY A 149 0.38 -10.54 -4.23
CA GLY A 149 1.78 -10.80 -3.89
C GLY A 149 1.96 -11.93 -2.86
N LEU A 150 1.01 -12.14 -1.95
CA LEU A 150 1.09 -13.25 -0.98
C LEU A 150 0.66 -14.59 -1.60
N PRO A 151 -0.52 -14.73 -2.23
CA PRO A 151 -0.86 -15.99 -2.91
C PRO A 151 0.10 -16.36 -4.02
N GLU A 152 0.65 -15.39 -4.76
CA GLU A 152 1.64 -15.64 -5.80
C GLU A 152 2.96 -16.17 -5.21
N ALA A 153 3.36 -15.68 -4.05
CA ALA A 153 4.50 -16.24 -3.32
C ALA A 153 4.26 -17.69 -2.87
N LEU A 154 3.01 -18.11 -2.75
CA LEU A 154 2.60 -19.48 -2.39
C LEU A 154 2.45 -20.41 -3.60
N PHE A 155 2.65 -19.95 -4.82
CA PHE A 155 2.66 -20.84 -5.98
C PHE A 155 3.89 -21.76 -5.99
N THR A 156 3.71 -22.97 -6.50
CA THR A 156 4.78 -23.99 -6.61
C THR A 156 5.19 -24.26 -8.05
N ASP A 157 4.36 -23.91 -9.00
CA ASP A 157 4.50 -24.27 -10.42
C ASP A 157 4.39 -23.08 -11.40
N LYS A 158 4.17 -21.88 -10.86
CA LYS A 158 3.97 -20.65 -11.63
C LYS A 158 4.33 -19.42 -10.82
N VAL A 159 4.38 -18.26 -11.48
CA VAL A 159 4.66 -16.95 -10.85
C VAL A 159 3.46 -16.00 -10.90
N ILE A 160 2.46 -16.33 -11.74
CA ILE A 160 1.23 -15.56 -11.89
C ILE A 160 0.03 -16.52 -11.93
N GLN A 161 -1.12 -16.05 -11.46
CA GLN A 161 -2.34 -16.86 -11.50
C GLN A 161 -2.78 -17.18 -12.94
N ASN A 162 -3.50 -18.28 -13.11
CA ASN A 162 -4.15 -18.60 -14.37
C ASN A 162 -5.41 -17.75 -14.50
N TYR A 163 -5.43 -16.88 -15.50
CA TYR A 163 -6.59 -16.07 -15.85
C TYR A 163 -7.44 -16.78 -16.91
N PRO A 164 -8.77 -16.60 -16.91
CA PRO A 164 -9.60 -17.03 -18.04
C PRO A 164 -9.26 -16.22 -19.30
N SER A 165 -9.51 -16.79 -20.46
CA SER A 165 -9.15 -16.17 -21.75
C SER A 165 -9.92 -14.87 -22.06
N ASP A 166 -11.05 -14.67 -21.41
CA ASP A 166 -11.92 -13.50 -21.52
C ASP A 166 -11.72 -12.48 -20.39
N TYR A 167 -10.66 -12.63 -19.58
CA TYR A 167 -10.34 -11.71 -18.50
C TYR A 167 -10.03 -10.30 -19.00
N ILE A 168 -10.68 -9.32 -18.41
CA ILE A 168 -10.48 -7.90 -18.72
C ILE A 168 -9.94 -7.16 -17.49
N TYR A 169 -8.65 -6.86 -17.47
CA TYR A 169 -7.99 -6.20 -16.33
C TYR A 169 -8.59 -4.84 -15.97
N SER A 170 -9.04 -4.06 -16.95
CA SER A 170 -9.68 -2.76 -16.73
C SER A 170 -11.10 -2.86 -16.17
N ASN A 171 -11.70 -4.05 -16.19
CA ASN A 171 -13.00 -4.30 -15.57
C ASN A 171 -12.80 -4.64 -14.09
N GLU A 172 -13.32 -3.79 -13.21
CA GLU A 172 -13.16 -3.94 -11.76
C GLU A 172 -13.82 -5.20 -11.21
N GLN A 173 -14.96 -5.59 -11.75
CA GLN A 173 -15.67 -6.82 -11.36
C GLN A 173 -14.86 -8.08 -11.73
N ASP A 174 -14.22 -8.08 -12.90
CA ASP A 174 -13.34 -9.17 -13.31
C ASP A 174 -12.12 -9.25 -12.39
N ARG A 175 -11.49 -8.10 -12.06
CA ARG A 175 -10.37 -8.06 -11.10
C ARG A 175 -10.74 -8.65 -9.75
N PHE A 176 -11.84 -8.24 -9.15
CA PHE A 176 -12.27 -8.76 -7.86
C PHE A 176 -12.68 -10.23 -7.94
N GLY A 177 -13.34 -10.65 -9.01
CA GLY A 177 -13.67 -12.05 -9.25
C GLY A 177 -12.42 -12.94 -9.34
N GLN A 178 -11.38 -12.49 -10.03
CA GLN A 178 -10.12 -13.22 -10.14
C GLN A 178 -9.31 -13.17 -8.83
N ALA A 179 -9.38 -12.10 -8.07
CA ALA A 179 -8.78 -12.01 -6.75
C ALA A 179 -9.30 -13.10 -5.79
N GLY A 180 -10.60 -13.36 -5.80
CA GLY A 180 -11.19 -14.46 -5.02
C GLY A 180 -10.76 -15.86 -5.51
N ARG A 181 -10.46 -16.03 -6.82
CA ARG A 181 -9.99 -17.29 -7.40
C ARG A 181 -8.49 -17.52 -7.22
N LEU A 182 -7.73 -16.48 -6.96
CA LEU A 182 -6.28 -16.51 -6.77
C LEU A 182 -5.88 -17.49 -5.64
N TRP A 183 -6.54 -17.42 -4.51
CA TRP A 183 -6.27 -18.28 -3.36
C TRP A 183 -6.49 -19.77 -3.61
N LYS A 184 -7.35 -20.14 -4.56
CA LYS A 184 -7.57 -21.54 -4.94
C LYS A 184 -6.38 -22.15 -5.68
N GLN A 185 -5.48 -21.33 -6.17
CA GLN A 185 -4.29 -21.76 -6.93
C GLN A 185 -3.03 -21.77 -6.08
N ALA A 186 -3.08 -21.19 -4.89
CA ALA A 186 -1.98 -21.10 -3.94
C ALA A 186 -1.86 -22.37 -3.08
N ALA A 187 -0.65 -22.68 -2.64
CA ALA A 187 -0.43 -23.72 -1.64
C ALA A 187 -1.12 -23.34 -0.33
N GLY A 188 -1.89 -24.26 0.24
CA GLY A 188 -2.67 -24.03 1.45
C GLY A 188 -1.90 -24.26 2.75
N PRO A 189 -2.51 -23.90 3.90
CA PRO A 189 -1.96 -24.16 5.23
C PRO A 189 -1.58 -25.62 5.43
N GLY A 190 -0.41 -25.86 6.04
CA GLY A 190 0.15 -27.19 6.30
C GLY A 190 0.92 -27.78 5.13
N SER A 191 1.08 -27.06 4.02
CA SER A 191 2.03 -27.44 2.98
C SER A 191 3.41 -26.84 3.25
N ALA A 192 4.47 -27.54 2.79
CA ALA A 192 5.85 -27.05 2.97
C ALA A 192 6.08 -25.65 2.39
N ARG A 193 5.40 -25.31 1.28
CA ARG A 193 5.50 -23.97 0.68
C ARG A 193 4.84 -22.91 1.54
N TRP A 194 3.66 -23.21 2.09
CA TRP A 194 2.99 -22.32 3.05
C TRP A 194 3.88 -22.04 4.25
N ASP A 195 4.36 -23.09 4.90
CA ASP A 195 5.17 -22.97 6.10
C ASP A 195 6.44 -22.14 5.82
N GLN A 196 7.15 -22.44 4.73
CA GLN A 196 8.32 -21.67 4.31
C GLN A 196 8.03 -20.16 4.11
N VAL A 197 6.94 -19.83 3.43
CA VAL A 197 6.59 -18.42 3.16
C VAL A 197 6.22 -17.71 4.46
N MET A 198 5.39 -18.35 5.30
CA MET A 198 4.96 -17.77 6.58
C MET A 198 6.13 -17.56 7.53
N GLU A 199 7.02 -18.55 7.66
CA GLU A 199 8.24 -18.45 8.49
C GLU A 199 9.11 -17.28 8.00
N THR A 200 9.34 -17.18 6.70
CA THR A 200 10.14 -16.08 6.11
C THR A 200 9.54 -14.70 6.41
N LEU A 201 8.22 -14.55 6.31
CA LEU A 201 7.57 -13.27 6.60
C LEU A 201 7.55 -12.93 8.09
N LEU A 202 7.41 -13.95 8.96
CA LEU A 202 7.53 -13.79 10.41
C LEU A 202 8.94 -13.38 10.84
N GLU A 203 9.97 -14.00 10.25
CA GLU A 203 11.38 -13.64 10.51
C GLU A 203 11.71 -12.19 10.11
N ARG A 204 10.95 -11.65 9.14
CA ARG A 204 11.09 -10.25 8.67
C ARG A 204 10.20 -9.27 9.40
N ASP A 205 9.43 -9.71 10.40
CA ASP A 205 8.43 -8.89 11.10
C ASP A 205 7.44 -8.19 10.14
N PHE A 206 7.08 -8.92 9.07
CA PHE A 206 6.30 -8.37 7.97
C PHE A 206 4.82 -8.20 8.33
N CYS A 207 4.30 -7.02 8.09
CA CYS A 207 2.92 -6.66 8.41
C CYS A 207 1.97 -6.95 7.24
N LEU A 208 0.76 -7.40 7.55
CA LEU A 208 -0.35 -7.56 6.61
C LEU A 208 -1.53 -6.70 7.05
N SER A 209 -2.02 -5.85 6.14
CA SER A 209 -3.23 -5.04 6.31
C SER A 209 -4.32 -5.53 5.34
N PRO A 210 -5.00 -6.65 5.65
CA PRO A 210 -5.97 -7.24 4.76
C PRO A 210 -7.25 -6.39 4.69
N THR A 211 -7.81 -6.25 3.51
CA THR A 211 -9.10 -5.61 3.29
C THR A 211 -10.18 -6.67 3.35
N PHE A 212 -10.83 -6.85 4.51
CA PHE A 212 -11.89 -7.85 4.69
C PHE A 212 -13.25 -7.38 4.19
N THR A 213 -13.44 -6.07 4.05
CA THR A 213 -14.68 -5.47 3.53
C THR A 213 -14.35 -4.49 2.42
N ILE A 214 -14.94 -4.71 1.27
CA ILE A 214 -14.92 -3.79 0.13
C ILE A 214 -16.37 -3.48 -0.24
#